data_5e27ae85353b2f25ee62626635d7b7b4
#
_entry.id   5e27ae85353b2f25ee62626635d7b7b4
#
_cell.length_a   1.000
_cell.length_b   1.000
_cell.length_c   1.000
_cell.angle_alpha   90.00
_cell.angle_beta   90.00
_cell.angle_gamma   90.00
#
_symmetry.space_group_name_H-M   'P 1'
#
loop_
_entity.id
_entity.type
_entity.pdbx_description
1 polymer ?
#
loop_
_entity_poly.entity_id
_entity_poly.type
_entity_poly.pdbx_seq_one_letter_code
_entity_poly.pdbx_strand_id
1 'polypeptide(L)'
;IAMIKEAEIKIDGLTVLAGKNGTGKSTISKTLFTIFNSFSHYEDEIKKARLKQFANEIQKKAYSLNFPVELLDYTSIARSIIANPQKYTNDENLNHLIKQFTDYNFDSVDEDGHPIYSSVEIQIDPEFTKAVKEAFEIYNKMSDENVYSFLLNRRISSEFRSQVNNVNSDEKGAIELTIKEKTVSIEITNNIVSSIKDYFSLNTEALYLDNPFVLDDINILPRRTIRYNYSANHQVHLSSMLLKVNVESEVENAVRELAITDKINRVLNKINIVCSGELTTSNASILYKSPKNNTVFRLANVSAGLKTFIIIKTLLLNGTLEENGTLILDEPEIHLHPEWQIIFAEIIVLLQKEFNMHILINTHSPYFVEAIEVFVEKYGIKDKTNFYLSELNNNESVFKNVTKETEKIYKPVSYTHLRAHETRH
;
A
#
# COMPACT_ATOMS: atom_id res chain seq x y z
N ILE A 1 16.78 1.99 -12.99
CA ILE A 1 16.37 1.11 -11.88
C ILE A 1 16.51 -0.33 -12.34
N ALA A 2 17.25 -1.15 -11.59
CA ALA A 2 17.60 -2.51 -11.97
C ALA A 2 18.14 -2.54 -13.41
N MET A 3 17.52 -3.29 -14.34
CA MET A 3 17.90 -3.33 -15.76
C MET A 3 17.19 -2.30 -16.63
N ILE A 4 16.31 -1.48 -16.06
CA ILE A 4 15.56 -0.48 -16.82
C ILE A 4 16.42 0.76 -16.97
N LYS A 5 16.72 1.14 -18.20
CA LYS A 5 17.42 2.39 -18.51
C LYS A 5 16.44 3.56 -18.47
N GLU A 6 15.37 3.43 -19.23
CA GLU A 6 14.32 4.44 -19.34
C GLU A 6 12.98 3.76 -19.61
N ALA A 7 11.93 4.22 -18.94
CA ALA A 7 10.56 3.77 -19.17
C ALA A 7 9.59 4.91 -18.85
N GLU A 8 8.70 5.18 -19.78
CA GLU A 8 7.55 6.06 -19.58
C GLU A 8 6.27 5.24 -19.73
N ILE A 9 5.50 5.12 -18.65
CA ILE A 9 4.32 4.26 -18.62
C ILE A 9 3.15 5.06 -18.07
N LYS A 10 2.12 5.19 -18.89
CA LYS A 10 0.85 5.81 -18.49
C LYS A 10 -0.04 4.76 -17.87
N ILE A 11 -0.41 4.96 -16.60
CA ILE A 11 -1.34 4.10 -15.86
C ILE A 11 -2.67 4.86 -15.70
N ASP A 12 -3.51 4.74 -16.73
CA ASP A 12 -4.82 5.40 -16.80
C ASP A 12 -5.85 4.33 -17.19
N GLY A 13 -6.64 3.90 -16.21
CA GLY A 13 -7.52 2.75 -16.37
C GLY A 13 -6.75 1.43 -16.40
N LEU A 14 -6.81 0.69 -17.51
CA LEU A 14 -6.15 -0.60 -17.66
C LEU A 14 -4.83 -0.45 -18.45
N THR A 15 -3.73 -0.89 -17.88
CA THR A 15 -2.41 -0.88 -18.53
C THR A 15 -1.81 -2.27 -18.51
N VAL A 16 -1.45 -2.76 -19.69
CA VAL A 16 -0.87 -4.09 -19.87
C VAL A 16 0.58 -3.98 -20.33
N LEU A 17 1.50 -4.53 -19.54
CA LEU A 17 2.92 -4.70 -19.91
C LEU A 17 3.12 -6.12 -20.38
N ALA A 18 3.21 -6.30 -21.68
CA ALA A 18 3.46 -7.60 -22.32
C ALA A 18 4.94 -7.75 -22.70
N GLY A 19 5.46 -8.98 -22.65
CA GLY A 19 6.82 -9.27 -23.08
C GLY A 19 7.44 -10.49 -22.41
N LYS A 20 8.64 -10.87 -22.85
CA LYS A 20 9.35 -12.05 -22.34
C LYS A 20 9.71 -11.90 -20.85
N ASN A 21 9.99 -13.04 -20.19
CA ASN A 21 10.51 -13.03 -18.82
C ASN A 21 11.87 -12.33 -18.76
N GLY A 22 12.15 -11.67 -17.61
CA GLY A 22 13.41 -10.97 -17.42
C GLY A 22 13.51 -9.61 -18.14
N THR A 23 12.43 -9.04 -18.67
CA THR A 23 12.42 -7.72 -19.32
C THR A 23 12.06 -6.56 -18.38
N GLY A 24 12.09 -6.74 -17.08
CA GLY A 24 11.88 -5.66 -16.10
C GLY A 24 10.42 -5.31 -15.79
N LYS A 25 9.43 -6.06 -16.28
CA LYS A 25 8.00 -5.82 -15.99
C LYS A 25 7.71 -5.75 -14.48
N SER A 26 8.12 -6.79 -13.73
CA SER A 26 7.94 -6.82 -12.27
C SER A 26 8.72 -5.71 -11.54
N THR A 27 9.80 -5.18 -12.13
CA THR A 27 10.50 -4.01 -11.60
C THR A 27 9.61 -2.77 -11.63
N ILE A 28 8.88 -2.54 -12.73
CA ILE A 28 7.88 -1.47 -12.84
C ILE A 28 6.81 -1.62 -11.76
N SER A 29 6.25 -2.83 -11.62
CA SER A 29 5.21 -3.12 -10.61
C SER A 29 5.69 -2.86 -9.19
N LYS A 30 6.87 -3.35 -8.83
CA LYS A 30 7.49 -3.09 -7.52
C LYS A 30 7.76 -1.62 -7.27
N THR A 31 8.25 -0.91 -8.28
CA THR A 31 8.50 0.53 -8.21
C THR A 31 7.21 1.29 -7.97
N LEU A 32 6.16 1.01 -8.76
CA LEU A 32 4.85 1.64 -8.60
C LEU A 32 4.28 1.38 -7.20
N PHE A 33 4.23 0.11 -6.77
CA PHE A 33 3.74 -0.27 -5.45
C PHE A 33 4.49 0.46 -4.33
N THR A 34 5.82 0.46 -4.41
CA THR A 34 6.67 1.03 -3.36
C THR A 34 6.45 2.54 -3.22
N ILE A 35 6.47 3.26 -4.35
CA ILE A 35 6.32 4.72 -4.34
C ILE A 35 4.90 5.09 -3.96
N PHE A 36 3.90 4.49 -4.60
CA PHE A 36 2.50 4.80 -4.36
C PHE A 36 2.14 4.63 -2.88
N ASN A 37 2.47 3.49 -2.29
CA ASN A 37 2.19 3.23 -0.88
C ASN A 37 3.10 3.98 0.10
N SER A 38 4.20 4.59 -0.36
CA SER A 38 5.01 5.45 0.49
C SER A 38 4.42 6.86 0.66
N PHE A 39 3.47 7.23 -0.19
CA PHE A 39 2.78 8.52 -0.14
C PHE A 39 1.29 8.40 0.22
N SER A 40 0.77 7.18 0.44
CA SER A 40 -0.63 6.98 0.81
C SER A 40 -0.86 7.22 2.30
N HIS A 41 -1.86 8.04 2.64
CA HIS A 41 -2.35 8.32 4.00
C HIS A 41 -1.33 8.79 5.06
N TYR A 42 -0.08 9.09 4.68
CA TYR A 42 0.97 9.36 5.66
C TYR A 42 0.99 10.77 6.23
N GLU A 43 0.39 11.76 5.58
CA GLU A 43 0.48 13.13 6.07
C GLU A 43 -0.04 13.27 7.50
N ASP A 44 -1.24 12.75 7.77
CA ASP A 44 -1.83 12.76 9.10
C ASP A 44 -1.13 11.81 10.07
N GLU A 45 -0.67 10.65 9.57
CA GLU A 45 0.08 9.69 10.38
C GLU A 45 1.44 10.21 10.79
N ILE A 46 2.16 10.88 9.89
CA ILE A 46 3.44 11.53 10.21
C ILE A 46 3.23 12.62 11.26
N LYS A 47 2.23 13.48 11.09
CA LYS A 47 1.90 14.52 12.07
C LYS A 47 1.58 13.92 13.45
N LYS A 48 0.74 12.87 13.49
CA LYS A 48 0.40 12.16 14.75
C LYS A 48 1.61 11.46 15.36
N ALA A 49 2.43 10.79 14.55
CA ALA A 49 3.63 10.09 15.03
C ALA A 49 4.68 11.05 15.56
N ARG A 50 4.93 12.17 14.88
CA ARG A 50 5.84 13.22 15.33
C ARG A 50 5.37 13.85 16.64
N LEU A 51 4.07 14.17 16.74
CA LEU A 51 3.48 14.69 18.00
C LEU A 51 3.67 13.69 19.15
N LYS A 52 3.35 12.41 18.92
CA LYS A 52 3.52 11.36 19.94
C LYS A 52 4.97 11.19 20.35
N GLN A 53 5.90 11.20 19.38
CA GLN A 53 7.33 11.10 19.69
C GLN A 53 7.83 12.29 20.49
N PHE A 54 7.39 13.50 20.16
CA PHE A 54 7.75 14.69 20.93
C PHE A 54 7.21 14.62 22.35
N ALA A 55 5.95 14.24 22.55
CA ALA A 55 5.38 14.01 23.87
C ALA A 55 6.15 12.95 24.68
N ASN A 56 6.53 11.84 24.04
CA ASN A 56 7.33 10.79 24.66
C ASN A 56 8.73 11.27 25.06
N GLU A 57 9.37 12.13 24.27
CA GLU A 57 10.69 12.70 24.63
C GLU A 57 10.58 13.65 25.83
N ILE A 58 9.53 14.48 25.91
CA ILE A 58 9.25 15.30 27.10
C ILE A 58 9.06 14.39 28.32
N GLN A 59 8.25 13.33 28.19
CA GLN A 59 7.98 12.38 29.27
C GLN A 59 9.26 11.66 29.74
N LYS A 60 10.09 11.17 28.85
CA LYS A 60 11.39 10.55 29.21
C LYS A 60 12.29 11.50 29.97
N LYS A 61 12.35 12.76 29.54
CA LYS A 61 13.12 13.79 30.23
C LYS A 61 12.56 14.08 31.63
N ALA A 62 11.25 14.13 31.77
CA ALA A 62 10.60 14.27 33.08
C ALA A 62 10.98 13.11 34.02
N TYR A 63 10.94 11.85 33.52
CA TYR A 63 11.40 10.68 34.29
C TYR A 63 12.84 10.82 34.74
N SER A 64 13.74 11.25 33.86
CA SER A 64 15.17 11.36 34.17
C SER A 64 15.49 12.42 35.22
N LEU A 65 14.60 13.40 35.36
CA LEU A 65 14.72 14.50 36.34
C LEU A 65 13.88 14.26 37.62
N ASN A 66 13.30 13.06 37.76
CA ASN A 66 12.38 12.75 38.89
C ASN A 66 11.22 13.74 38.99
N PHE A 67 10.79 14.32 37.86
CA PHE A 67 9.63 15.21 37.84
C PHE A 67 8.34 14.38 37.98
N PRO A 68 7.27 14.87 38.60
CA PRO A 68 6.03 14.10 38.78
C PRO A 68 5.32 13.81 37.46
N VAL A 69 5.69 12.68 36.86
CA VAL A 69 5.36 12.29 35.50
C VAL A 69 3.87 12.03 35.31
N GLU A 70 3.21 11.53 36.34
CA GLU A 70 1.81 11.09 36.28
C GLU A 70 0.81 12.27 36.22
N LEU A 71 1.29 13.49 36.47
CA LEU A 71 0.46 14.68 36.59
C LEU A 71 0.40 15.55 35.33
N LEU A 72 1.10 15.18 34.25
CA LEU A 72 1.22 16.01 33.04
C LEU A 72 0.60 15.38 31.81
N ASP A 73 -0.24 16.15 31.12
CA ASP A 73 -0.65 15.81 29.74
C ASP A 73 0.42 16.24 28.72
N TYR A 74 1.42 15.37 28.53
CA TYR A 74 2.53 15.59 27.60
C TYR A 74 2.08 15.80 26.15
N THR A 75 0.96 15.19 25.75
CA THR A 75 0.44 15.32 24.38
C THR A 75 -0.11 16.73 24.14
N SER A 76 -0.84 17.28 25.09
CA SER A 76 -1.38 18.65 24.99
C SER A 76 -0.29 19.70 25.08
N ILE A 77 0.73 19.48 25.93
CA ILE A 77 1.92 20.33 25.99
C ILE A 77 2.62 20.34 24.62
N ALA A 78 2.94 19.16 24.07
CA ALA A 78 3.60 19.03 22.79
C ALA A 78 2.79 19.68 21.64
N ARG A 79 1.47 19.46 21.61
CA ARG A 79 0.57 20.06 20.61
C ARG A 79 0.57 21.58 20.68
N SER A 80 0.54 22.15 21.86
CA SER A 80 0.55 23.61 22.06
C SER A 80 1.86 24.24 21.61
N ILE A 81 3.00 23.61 21.90
CA ILE A 81 4.31 24.06 21.44
C ILE A 81 4.41 24.03 19.91
N ILE A 82 3.96 22.93 19.28
CA ILE A 82 3.96 22.80 17.82
C ILE A 82 3.09 23.86 17.15
N ALA A 83 1.91 24.16 17.74
CA ALA A 83 1.00 25.16 17.19
C ALA A 83 1.55 26.60 17.24
N ASN A 84 2.34 26.94 18.23
CA ASN A 84 2.87 28.29 18.44
C ASN A 84 4.32 28.27 18.95
N PRO A 85 5.29 27.79 18.15
CA PRO A 85 6.66 27.54 18.64
C PRO A 85 7.34 28.80 19.16
N GLN A 86 7.15 29.94 18.49
CA GLN A 86 7.79 31.20 18.90
C GLN A 86 7.33 31.71 20.25
N LYS A 87 6.06 31.47 20.62
CA LYS A 87 5.52 31.86 21.95
C LYS A 87 6.25 31.17 23.10
N TYR A 88 6.67 29.91 22.88
CA TYR A 88 7.24 29.04 23.92
C TYR A 88 8.77 28.97 23.88
N THR A 89 9.42 29.87 23.17
CA THR A 89 10.88 30.11 23.30
C THR A 89 11.23 30.76 24.64
N ASN A 90 10.30 31.53 25.19
CA ASN A 90 10.42 32.16 26.51
C ASN A 90 10.07 31.17 27.62
N ASP A 91 10.94 31.04 28.63
CA ASP A 91 10.79 30.12 29.77
C ASP A 91 9.51 30.38 30.57
N GLU A 92 9.15 31.63 30.76
CA GLU A 92 7.97 32.03 31.50
C GLU A 92 6.68 31.52 30.83
N ASN A 93 6.57 31.70 29.53
CA ASN A 93 5.45 31.20 28.75
C ASN A 93 5.40 29.67 28.71
N LEU A 94 6.56 29.01 28.62
CA LEU A 94 6.64 27.56 28.61
C LEU A 94 6.26 26.98 29.98
N ASN A 95 6.77 27.59 31.05
CA ASN A 95 6.40 27.19 32.42
C ASN A 95 4.91 27.39 32.73
N HIS A 96 4.32 28.46 32.20
CA HIS A 96 2.87 28.68 32.31
C HIS A 96 2.09 27.60 31.54
N LEU A 97 2.55 27.24 30.33
CA LEU A 97 1.93 26.16 29.56
C LEU A 97 1.98 24.83 30.33
N ILE A 98 3.15 24.46 30.85
CA ILE A 98 3.31 23.20 31.59
C ILE A 98 2.36 23.16 32.80
N LYS A 99 2.26 24.25 33.56
CA LYS A 99 1.31 24.36 34.67
C LYS A 99 -0.16 24.24 34.25
N GLN A 100 -0.51 24.75 33.06
CA GLN A 100 -1.88 24.69 32.54
C GLN A 100 -2.34 23.25 32.23
N PHE A 101 -1.41 22.36 31.86
CA PHE A 101 -1.69 20.97 31.54
C PHE A 101 -1.26 20.00 32.65
N THR A 102 -1.29 20.47 33.89
CA THR A 102 -1.12 19.62 35.05
C THR A 102 -2.47 18.99 35.42
N ASP A 103 -2.51 17.67 35.48
CA ASP A 103 -3.70 16.96 35.94
C ASP A 103 -3.94 17.23 37.44
N TYR A 104 -5.21 17.30 37.83
CA TYR A 104 -5.61 17.39 39.22
C TYR A 104 -5.51 16.01 39.87
N ASN A 105 -4.91 15.91 41.05
CA ASN A 105 -4.96 14.70 41.83
C ASN A 105 -6.39 14.46 42.34
N PHE A 106 -6.85 13.22 42.19
CA PHE A 106 -8.05 12.74 42.87
C PHE A 106 -7.75 12.68 44.36
N ASP A 107 -8.39 13.54 45.15
CA ASP A 107 -8.19 13.57 46.59
C ASP A 107 -9.20 12.69 47.34
N SER A 108 -10.46 12.77 46.98
CA SER A 108 -11.54 12.10 47.69
C SER A 108 -12.84 12.19 46.87
N VAL A 109 -13.90 11.61 47.38
CA VAL A 109 -15.27 11.88 46.92
C VAL A 109 -15.98 12.74 47.95
N ASP A 110 -16.85 13.65 47.50
CA ASP A 110 -17.74 14.40 48.38
C ASP A 110 -18.84 13.49 48.97
N GLU A 111 -19.69 14.05 49.83
CA GLU A 111 -20.80 13.33 50.49
C GLU A 111 -21.81 12.77 49.46
N ASP A 112 -21.86 13.32 48.24
CA ASP A 112 -22.75 12.91 47.15
C ASP A 112 -22.04 11.93 46.19
N GLY A 113 -20.77 11.56 46.43
CA GLY A 113 -20.01 10.61 45.66
C GLY A 113 -19.31 11.21 44.41
N HIS A 114 -19.23 12.55 44.28
CA HIS A 114 -18.50 13.21 43.20
C HIS A 114 -17.01 13.31 43.52
N PRO A 115 -16.13 13.13 42.55
CA PRO A 115 -14.70 13.21 42.77
C PRO A 115 -14.27 14.65 43.08
N ILE A 116 -13.55 14.82 44.18
CA ILE A 116 -12.88 16.06 44.56
C ILE A 116 -11.45 15.98 44.02
N TYR A 117 -11.04 17.01 43.28
CA TYR A 117 -9.69 17.15 42.73
C TYR A 117 -8.98 18.31 43.39
N SER A 118 -7.77 18.09 43.90
CA SER A 118 -6.89 19.17 44.35
C SER A 118 -5.93 19.59 43.24
N SER A 119 -5.70 20.91 43.15
CA SER A 119 -4.64 21.43 42.30
C SER A 119 -3.28 21.23 42.98
N VAL A 120 -2.40 20.47 42.37
CA VAL A 120 -1.02 20.36 42.84
C VAL A 120 -0.23 21.54 42.31
N GLU A 121 0.32 22.37 43.23
CA GLU A 121 1.21 23.45 42.85
C GLU A 121 2.60 22.86 42.50
N ILE A 122 2.80 22.61 41.21
CA ILE A 122 4.07 22.08 40.72
C ILE A 122 5.07 23.23 40.55
N GLN A 123 6.20 23.14 41.27
CA GLN A 123 7.38 23.95 40.97
C GLN A 123 8.10 23.35 39.75
N ILE A 124 8.18 24.10 38.65
CA ILE A 124 8.86 23.66 37.43
C ILE A 124 10.35 23.93 37.61
N ASP A 125 11.12 22.85 37.56
CA ASP A 125 12.58 22.91 37.56
C ASP A 125 13.06 23.57 36.25
N PRO A 126 13.97 24.57 36.30
CA PRO A 126 14.59 25.13 35.11
C PRO A 126 15.26 24.09 34.18
N GLU A 127 15.77 22.99 34.76
CA GLU A 127 16.32 21.89 33.98
C GLU A 127 15.23 21.17 33.16
N PHE A 128 14.01 21.04 33.68
CA PHE A 128 12.91 20.45 32.92
C PHE A 128 12.47 21.37 31.77
N THR A 129 12.40 22.67 31.99
CA THR A 129 12.13 23.66 30.94
C THR A 129 13.14 23.58 29.81
N LYS A 130 14.43 23.48 30.16
CA LYS A 130 15.51 23.27 29.18
C LYS A 130 15.34 21.94 28.43
N ALA A 131 15.02 20.89 29.15
CA ALA A 131 14.82 19.56 28.58
C ALA A 131 13.64 19.51 27.56
N VAL A 132 12.55 20.26 27.82
CA VAL A 132 11.44 20.39 26.88
C VAL A 132 11.88 21.10 25.60
N LYS A 133 12.71 22.14 25.69
CA LYS A 133 13.28 22.82 24.52
C LYS A 133 14.21 21.92 23.72
N GLU A 134 15.07 21.14 24.39
CA GLU A 134 15.90 20.13 23.71
C GLU A 134 15.06 19.08 22.97
N ALA A 135 13.97 18.61 23.60
CA ALA A 135 13.03 17.68 22.95
C ALA A 135 12.36 18.31 21.71
N PHE A 136 12.07 19.61 21.75
CA PHE A 136 11.53 20.35 20.60
C PHE A 136 12.55 20.52 19.48
N GLU A 137 13.83 20.71 19.78
CA GLU A 137 14.88 20.70 18.77
C GLU A 137 14.99 19.34 18.04
N ILE A 138 14.85 18.23 18.80
CA ILE A 138 14.81 16.88 18.21
C ILE A 138 13.59 16.74 17.28
N TYR A 139 12.41 17.23 17.72
CA TYR A 139 11.20 17.24 16.89
C TYR A 139 11.40 18.02 15.58
N ASN A 140 12.07 19.17 15.61
CA ASN A 140 12.34 19.97 14.40
C ASN A 140 13.29 19.29 13.42
N LYS A 141 14.22 18.45 13.91
CA LYS A 141 15.09 17.64 13.04
C LYS A 141 14.35 16.52 12.31
N MET A 142 13.18 16.10 12.80
CA MET A 142 12.30 15.12 12.15
C MET A 142 11.35 15.85 11.19
N SER A 143 11.87 16.49 10.13
CA SER A 143 11.03 17.09 9.09
C SER A 143 10.19 16.02 8.38
N ASP A 144 9.08 16.40 7.79
CA ASP A 144 8.23 15.48 7.02
C ASP A 144 9.03 14.84 5.89
N GLU A 145 9.88 15.61 5.19
CA GLU A 145 10.77 15.11 4.14
C GLU A 145 11.70 14.00 4.64
N ASN A 146 12.33 14.19 5.81
CA ASN A 146 13.20 13.19 6.41
C ASN A 146 12.43 11.91 6.77
N VAL A 147 11.20 12.05 7.24
CA VAL A 147 10.33 10.90 7.55
C VAL A 147 9.94 10.17 6.27
N TYR A 148 9.51 10.89 5.23
CA TYR A 148 9.21 10.29 3.93
C TYR A 148 10.41 9.56 3.33
N SER A 149 11.58 10.20 3.33
CA SER A 149 12.84 9.59 2.86
C SER A 149 13.16 8.31 3.61
N PHE A 150 13.00 8.31 4.93
CA PHE A 150 13.23 7.14 5.75
C PHE A 150 12.24 6.00 5.45
N LEU A 151 10.95 6.31 5.35
CA LEU A 151 9.90 5.33 5.05
C LEU A 151 10.09 4.73 3.65
N LEU A 152 10.36 5.59 2.66
CA LEU A 152 10.60 5.15 1.29
C LEU A 152 11.84 4.27 1.20
N ASN A 153 12.95 4.62 1.89
CA ASN A 153 14.15 3.78 1.95
C ASN A 153 13.86 2.40 2.54
N ARG A 154 13.07 2.33 3.63
CA ARG A 154 12.68 1.04 4.22
C ARG A 154 11.86 0.20 3.25
N ARG A 155 10.89 0.79 2.55
CA ARG A 155 10.05 0.07 1.58
C ARG A 155 10.85 -0.39 0.37
N ILE A 156 11.67 0.48 -0.20
CA ILE A 156 12.58 0.14 -1.31
C ILE A 156 13.49 -1.02 -0.89
N SER A 157 14.13 -0.92 0.27
CA SER A 157 15.01 -1.97 0.78
C SER A 157 14.28 -3.31 0.97
N SER A 158 13.04 -3.27 1.48
CA SER A 158 12.22 -4.47 1.67
C SER A 158 11.78 -5.07 0.34
N GLU A 159 11.29 -4.25 -0.59
CA GLU A 159 10.72 -4.71 -1.86
C GLU A 159 11.79 -5.19 -2.84
N PHE A 160 12.92 -4.49 -2.91
CA PHE A 160 14.03 -4.79 -3.81
C PHE A 160 15.18 -5.56 -3.15
N ARG A 161 15.02 -5.98 -1.89
CA ARG A 161 16.09 -6.65 -1.11
C ARG A 161 17.39 -5.86 -1.13
N SER A 162 17.29 -4.55 -0.97
CA SER A 162 18.41 -3.59 -0.99
C SER A 162 19.20 -3.53 -2.31
N GLN A 163 18.61 -3.95 -3.44
CA GLN A 163 19.25 -3.95 -4.75
C GLN A 163 18.37 -3.26 -5.79
N VAL A 164 18.41 -1.94 -5.82
CA VAL A 164 17.55 -1.08 -6.66
C VAL A 164 18.28 -0.54 -7.88
N ASN A 165 19.51 -0.04 -7.68
CA ASN A 165 20.32 0.49 -8.77
C ASN A 165 20.72 -0.62 -9.75
N ASN A 166 21.04 -0.22 -10.98
CA ASN A 166 21.58 -1.13 -11.97
C ASN A 166 22.97 -1.61 -11.49
N VAL A 167 23.15 -2.92 -11.38
CA VAL A 167 24.42 -3.52 -10.96
C VAL A 167 25.55 -3.38 -12.01
N ASN A 168 25.19 -3.05 -13.25
CA ASN A 168 26.11 -2.89 -14.36
C ASN A 168 26.41 -1.42 -14.69
N SER A 169 25.94 -0.47 -13.88
CA SER A 169 26.11 0.96 -14.10
C SER A 169 26.24 1.69 -12.77
N ASP A 170 27.16 2.64 -12.71
CA ASP A 170 27.31 3.56 -11.57
C ASP A 170 26.36 4.77 -11.66
N GLU A 171 25.44 4.78 -12.62
CA GLU A 171 24.48 5.86 -12.80
C GLU A 171 23.46 5.88 -11.66
N LYS A 172 23.06 7.10 -11.30
CA LYS A 172 21.97 7.31 -10.34
C LYS A 172 20.66 6.79 -10.93
N GLY A 173 19.85 6.14 -10.09
CA GLY A 173 18.47 5.85 -10.44
C GLY A 173 17.60 7.08 -10.25
N ALA A 174 16.68 7.33 -11.18
CA ALA A 174 15.66 8.35 -11.05
C ALA A 174 14.27 7.74 -11.26
N ILE A 175 13.29 8.20 -10.49
CA ILE A 175 11.90 7.82 -10.63
C ILE A 175 11.06 9.08 -10.53
N GLU A 176 10.15 9.25 -11.47
CA GLU A 176 9.14 10.30 -11.46
C GLU A 176 7.75 9.65 -11.49
N LEU A 177 6.90 10.08 -10.57
CA LEU A 177 5.50 9.69 -10.54
C LEU A 177 4.63 10.93 -10.64
N THR A 178 3.87 11.03 -11.73
CA THR A 178 2.91 12.12 -11.93
C THR A 178 1.49 11.62 -11.76
N ILE A 179 0.73 12.24 -10.85
CA ILE A 179 -0.68 11.96 -10.63
C ILE A 179 -1.45 13.27 -10.77
N LYS A 180 -2.31 13.36 -11.79
CA LYS A 180 -2.94 14.61 -12.22
C LYS A 180 -1.88 15.64 -12.57
N GLU A 181 -1.79 16.73 -11.83
CA GLU A 181 -0.84 17.84 -12.07
C GLU A 181 0.35 17.85 -11.09
N LYS A 182 0.42 16.84 -10.19
CA LYS A 182 1.47 16.74 -9.16
C LYS A 182 2.49 15.69 -9.56
N THR A 183 3.77 16.05 -9.51
CA THR A 183 4.88 15.13 -9.79
C THR A 183 5.78 15.04 -8.58
N VAL A 184 6.08 13.84 -8.14
CA VAL A 184 7.15 13.57 -7.18
C VAL A 184 8.36 13.05 -7.94
N SER A 185 9.55 13.58 -7.64
CA SER A 185 10.82 13.14 -8.20
C SER A 185 11.70 12.55 -7.10
N ILE A 186 12.22 11.34 -7.36
CA ILE A 186 13.01 10.55 -6.42
C ILE A 186 14.33 10.19 -7.08
N GLU A 187 15.44 10.53 -6.43
CA GLU A 187 16.78 10.08 -6.83
C GLU A 187 17.27 8.95 -5.92
N ILE A 188 17.89 7.94 -6.51
CA ILE A 188 18.46 6.79 -5.80
C ILE A 188 19.93 6.65 -6.15
N THR A 189 20.78 6.67 -5.13
CA THR A 189 22.23 6.50 -5.27
C THR A 189 22.70 5.40 -4.33
N ASN A 190 23.47 4.45 -4.82
CA ASN A 190 23.97 3.33 -4.01
C ASN A 190 22.86 2.55 -3.27
N ASN A 191 21.74 2.32 -3.96
CA ASN A 191 20.55 1.64 -3.45
C ASN A 191 19.80 2.38 -2.32
N ILE A 192 20.10 3.66 -2.11
CA ILE A 192 19.47 4.50 -1.09
C ILE A 192 18.85 5.72 -1.77
N VAL A 193 17.66 6.10 -1.34
CA VAL A 193 17.02 7.37 -1.75
C VAL A 193 17.88 8.52 -1.27
N SER A 194 18.43 9.27 -2.20
CA SER A 194 19.31 10.41 -1.94
C SER A 194 18.57 11.75 -1.95
N SER A 195 17.42 11.82 -2.62
CA SER A 195 16.59 13.03 -2.70
C SER A 195 15.15 12.68 -3.02
N ILE A 196 14.21 13.42 -2.42
CA ILE A 196 12.78 13.44 -2.78
C ILE A 196 12.39 14.89 -2.97
N LYS A 197 11.74 15.21 -4.10
CA LYS A 197 11.22 16.56 -4.39
C LYS A 197 9.72 16.48 -4.66
N ASP A 198 9.02 17.52 -4.22
CA ASP A 198 7.62 17.76 -4.54
C ASP A 198 6.67 16.59 -4.14
N TYR A 199 6.94 16.00 -2.97
CA TYR A 199 6.10 14.93 -2.44
C TYR A 199 4.67 15.42 -2.15
N PHE A 200 3.71 14.50 -2.28
CA PHE A 200 2.29 14.76 -1.99
C PHE A 200 1.63 13.52 -1.37
N SER A 201 0.57 13.74 -0.61
CA SER A 201 -0.20 12.64 -0.02
C SER A 201 -1.20 12.07 -1.01
N LEU A 202 -1.34 10.74 -1.00
CA LEU A 202 -2.35 9.97 -1.73
C LEU A 202 -3.41 9.47 -0.76
N ASN A 203 -4.67 9.40 -1.21
CA ASN A 203 -5.79 8.95 -0.38
C ASN A 203 -6.08 7.45 -0.55
N THR A 204 -5.42 6.78 -1.48
CA THR A 204 -5.63 5.37 -1.78
C THR A 204 -4.31 4.61 -1.73
N GLU A 205 -4.37 3.31 -1.49
CA GLU A 205 -3.21 2.40 -1.52
C GLU A 205 -3.21 1.58 -2.81
N ALA A 206 -2.03 1.20 -3.27
CA ALA A 206 -1.89 0.24 -4.36
C ALA A 206 -1.84 -1.18 -3.80
N LEU A 207 -2.63 -2.06 -4.39
CA LEU A 207 -2.58 -3.50 -4.12
C LEU A 207 -1.68 -4.19 -5.14
N TYR A 208 -0.86 -5.12 -4.69
CA TYR A 208 0.01 -5.88 -5.59
C TYR A 208 -0.11 -7.38 -5.33
N LEU A 209 -0.58 -8.10 -6.35
CA LEU A 209 -0.73 -9.55 -6.38
C LEU A 209 0.24 -10.14 -7.41
N ASP A 210 1.30 -10.80 -6.93
CA ASP A 210 2.27 -11.56 -7.72
C ASP A 210 2.13 -13.07 -7.49
N ASN A 211 1.63 -13.46 -6.31
CA ASN A 211 1.61 -14.85 -5.92
C ASN A 211 0.36 -15.17 -5.08
N PRO A 212 -0.51 -16.09 -5.55
CA PRO A 212 -1.71 -16.47 -4.80
C PRO A 212 -1.43 -17.29 -3.55
N PHE A 213 -0.20 -17.81 -3.38
CA PHE A 213 0.19 -18.57 -2.19
C PHE A 213 0.33 -17.71 -0.92
N VAL A 214 0.20 -16.38 -1.04
CA VAL A 214 0.05 -15.48 0.13
C VAL A 214 -1.07 -15.94 1.07
N LEU A 215 -2.09 -16.63 0.56
CA LEU A 215 -3.16 -17.23 1.36
C LEU A 215 -2.69 -18.37 2.28
N ASP A 216 -1.62 -19.06 1.95
CA ASP A 216 -1.13 -20.19 2.76
C ASP A 216 -0.50 -19.69 4.05
N ASP A 217 0.13 -18.53 4.00
CA ASP A 217 0.84 -17.90 5.12
C ASP A 217 -0.05 -16.98 5.97
N ILE A 218 -1.29 -16.72 5.54
CA ILE A 218 -2.18 -15.74 6.18
C ILE A 218 -2.50 -16.07 7.64
N ASN A 219 -2.48 -17.37 8.01
CA ASN A 219 -2.73 -17.85 9.36
C ASN A 219 -1.46 -17.85 10.23
N ILE A 220 -0.28 -17.72 9.64
CA ILE A 220 1.02 -17.82 10.33
C ILE A 220 1.44 -16.43 10.81
N LEU A 221 1.02 -15.39 10.12
CA LEU A 221 1.39 -14.02 10.47
C LEU A 221 0.68 -13.56 11.75
N PRO A 222 1.42 -13.15 12.79
CA PRO A 222 0.80 -12.59 13.99
C PRO A 222 -0.03 -11.35 13.63
N ARG A 223 -1.31 -11.34 14.00
CA ARG A 223 -2.21 -10.19 13.73
C ARG A 223 -1.66 -8.85 14.22
N ARG A 224 -0.80 -8.85 15.25
CA ARG A 224 -0.10 -7.66 15.74
C ARG A 224 1.00 -7.17 14.78
N THR A 225 1.70 -8.08 14.11
CA THR A 225 2.77 -7.75 13.15
C THR A 225 2.21 -7.11 11.90
N ILE A 226 1.01 -7.49 11.48
CA ILE A 226 0.33 -6.98 10.29
C ILE A 226 -0.07 -5.51 10.49
N ARG A 227 -0.51 -5.11 11.70
CA ARG A 227 -1.00 -3.74 11.98
C ARG A 227 0.08 -2.64 12.00
N TYR A 228 1.35 -2.99 12.15
CA TYR A 228 2.44 -2.02 12.41
C TYR A 228 3.63 -2.13 11.47
N ASN A 229 3.55 -2.96 10.41
CA ASN A 229 4.69 -3.17 9.53
C ASN A 229 4.66 -2.21 8.34
N TYR A 230 4.94 -0.93 8.61
CA TYR A 230 5.11 0.13 7.59
C TYR A 230 6.26 -0.14 6.59
N SER A 231 7.06 -1.17 6.80
CA SER A 231 8.10 -1.63 5.88
C SER A 231 7.77 -2.98 5.25
N ALA A 232 6.50 -3.35 5.25
CA ALA A 232 6.07 -4.61 4.66
C ALA A 232 6.28 -4.59 3.15
N ASN A 233 6.79 -5.68 2.60
CA ASN A 233 6.75 -5.91 1.16
C ASN A 233 5.28 -6.08 0.71
N HIS A 234 5.06 -6.12 -0.60
CA HIS A 234 3.72 -6.23 -1.17
C HIS A 234 2.95 -7.46 -0.68
N GLN A 235 3.60 -8.60 -0.39
CA GLN A 235 2.94 -9.83 0.08
C GLN A 235 2.38 -9.66 1.49
N VAL A 236 3.15 -9.08 2.41
CA VAL A 236 2.69 -8.78 3.77
C VAL A 236 1.59 -7.72 3.74
N HIS A 237 1.72 -6.72 2.88
CA HIS A 237 0.67 -5.71 2.67
C HIS A 237 -0.62 -6.35 2.17
N LEU A 238 -0.56 -7.18 1.12
CA LEU A 238 -1.72 -7.91 0.59
C LEU A 238 -2.38 -8.79 1.66
N SER A 239 -1.59 -9.52 2.47
CA SER A 239 -2.10 -10.30 3.60
C SER A 239 -2.87 -9.44 4.59
N SER A 240 -2.38 -8.22 4.88
CA SER A 240 -3.07 -7.29 5.80
C SER A 240 -4.40 -6.81 5.22
N MET A 241 -4.45 -6.56 3.91
CA MET A 241 -5.67 -6.14 3.22
C MET A 241 -6.72 -7.26 3.15
N LEU A 242 -6.29 -8.51 2.97
CA LEU A 242 -7.18 -9.67 3.02
C LEU A 242 -7.80 -9.88 4.42
N LEU A 243 -7.10 -9.48 5.47
CA LEU A 243 -7.53 -9.57 6.87
C LEU A 243 -8.28 -8.33 7.37
N LYS A 244 -8.42 -7.31 6.52
CA LYS A 244 -9.10 -6.07 6.88
C LYS A 244 -10.55 -6.39 7.25
N VAL A 245 -10.91 -6.03 8.48
CA VAL A 245 -12.30 -6.04 8.94
C VAL A 245 -12.80 -4.61 8.84
N ASN A 246 -13.87 -4.39 8.12
CA ASN A 246 -14.51 -3.07 8.09
C ASN A 246 -14.99 -2.70 9.49
N VAL A 247 -14.45 -1.61 10.03
CA VAL A 247 -14.82 -1.03 11.33
C VAL A 247 -15.84 0.11 11.14
N GLU A 248 -16.39 0.24 9.93
CA GLU A 248 -17.42 1.22 9.63
C GLU A 248 -18.67 0.94 10.49
N SER A 249 -19.40 1.99 10.84
CA SER A 249 -20.67 1.82 11.52
C SER A 249 -21.66 0.99 10.68
N GLU A 250 -22.59 0.33 11.31
CA GLU A 250 -23.62 -0.47 10.61
C GLU A 250 -24.36 0.36 9.55
N VAL A 251 -24.57 1.64 9.83
CA VAL A 251 -25.24 2.59 8.92
C VAL A 251 -24.36 2.94 7.71
N GLU A 252 -23.06 3.21 7.93
CA GLU A 252 -22.11 3.51 6.85
C GLU A 252 -21.93 2.31 5.93
N ASN A 253 -21.82 1.11 6.49
CA ASN A 253 -21.79 -0.14 5.72
C ASN A 253 -23.06 -0.32 4.87
N ALA A 254 -24.24 -0.12 5.47
CA ALA A 254 -25.51 -0.27 4.75
C ALA A 254 -25.65 0.73 3.61
N VAL A 255 -25.27 1.99 3.81
CA VAL A 255 -25.29 3.04 2.77
C VAL A 255 -24.33 2.69 1.64
N ARG A 256 -23.11 2.25 1.97
CA ARG A 256 -22.12 1.83 0.98
C ARG A 256 -22.60 0.62 0.19
N GLU A 257 -23.10 -0.41 0.85
CA GLU A 257 -23.63 -1.61 0.20
C GLU A 257 -24.76 -1.25 -0.79
N LEU A 258 -25.72 -0.43 -0.39
CA LEU A 258 -26.79 0.01 -1.29
C LEU A 258 -26.27 0.77 -2.52
N ALA A 259 -25.26 1.62 -2.33
CA ALA A 259 -24.71 2.43 -3.41
C ALA A 259 -23.95 1.62 -4.48
N ILE A 260 -23.28 0.53 -4.10
CA ILE A 260 -22.36 -0.22 -4.97
C ILE A 260 -22.78 -1.66 -5.25
N THR A 261 -23.91 -2.12 -4.67
CA THR A 261 -24.38 -3.52 -4.78
C THR A 261 -24.44 -4.01 -6.23
N ASP A 262 -24.99 -3.22 -7.14
CA ASP A 262 -25.12 -3.65 -8.54
C ASP A 262 -23.75 -3.80 -9.24
N LYS A 263 -22.78 -2.92 -8.94
CA LYS A 263 -21.44 -2.98 -9.48
C LYS A 263 -20.71 -4.23 -8.96
N ILE A 264 -20.78 -4.44 -7.64
CA ILE A 264 -20.20 -5.62 -6.98
C ILE A 264 -20.80 -6.90 -7.56
N ASN A 265 -22.13 -6.97 -7.68
CA ASN A 265 -22.83 -8.16 -8.18
C ASN A 265 -22.43 -8.50 -9.62
N ARG A 266 -22.21 -7.52 -10.49
CA ARG A 266 -21.74 -7.78 -11.87
C ARG A 266 -20.39 -8.49 -11.88
N VAL A 267 -19.45 -8.08 -11.03
CA VAL A 267 -18.13 -8.70 -10.90
C VAL A 267 -18.24 -10.06 -10.19
N LEU A 268 -18.97 -10.12 -9.06
CA LEU A 268 -19.17 -11.36 -8.31
C LEU A 268 -19.82 -12.48 -9.13
N ASN A 269 -20.77 -12.16 -10.00
CA ASN A 269 -21.39 -13.15 -10.88
C ASN A 269 -20.35 -13.83 -11.78
N LYS A 270 -19.34 -13.11 -12.24
CA LYS A 270 -18.23 -13.71 -13.00
C LYS A 270 -17.29 -14.51 -12.11
N ILE A 271 -16.91 -13.99 -10.96
CA ILE A 271 -16.07 -14.70 -10.00
C ILE A 271 -16.74 -16.01 -9.56
N ASN A 272 -18.03 -16.00 -9.30
CA ASN A 272 -18.79 -17.14 -8.81
C ASN A 272 -18.90 -18.30 -9.81
N ILE A 273 -18.63 -18.08 -11.10
CA ILE A 273 -18.53 -19.17 -12.10
C ILE A 273 -17.41 -20.14 -11.68
N VAL A 274 -16.30 -19.62 -11.17
CA VAL A 274 -15.12 -20.41 -10.74
C VAL A 274 -15.10 -20.60 -9.24
N CYS A 275 -15.36 -19.53 -8.47
CA CYS A 275 -15.20 -19.47 -7.03
C CYS A 275 -16.52 -19.09 -6.35
N SER A 276 -17.41 -20.07 -6.21
CA SER A 276 -18.70 -19.87 -5.52
C SER A 276 -18.60 -19.86 -3.99
N GLY A 277 -17.49 -20.36 -3.42
CA GLY A 277 -17.25 -20.37 -1.97
C GLY A 277 -16.65 -19.05 -1.44
N GLU A 278 -16.41 -19.01 -0.14
CA GLU A 278 -15.94 -17.81 0.57
C GLU A 278 -14.97 -18.15 1.69
N LEU A 279 -14.23 -17.14 2.16
CA LEU A 279 -13.42 -17.28 3.35
C LEU A 279 -14.31 -17.26 4.61
N THR A 280 -13.98 -18.13 5.54
CA THR A 280 -14.64 -18.20 6.86
C THR A 280 -13.58 -18.33 7.94
N THR A 281 -13.92 -17.94 9.16
CA THR A 281 -13.02 -18.05 10.31
C THR A 281 -13.52 -19.13 11.26
N SER A 282 -12.66 -20.09 11.63
CA SER A 282 -12.94 -21.10 12.65
C SER A 282 -11.69 -21.34 13.48
N ASN A 283 -11.83 -21.35 14.81
CA ASN A 283 -10.73 -21.57 15.76
C ASN A 283 -9.50 -20.69 15.47
N ALA A 284 -9.74 -19.38 15.21
CA ALA A 284 -8.74 -18.39 14.84
C ALA A 284 -7.98 -18.66 13.50
N SER A 285 -8.40 -19.68 12.74
CA SER A 285 -7.86 -19.99 11.41
C SER A 285 -8.83 -19.53 10.33
N ILE A 286 -8.28 -19.02 9.21
CA ILE A 286 -9.03 -18.67 8.01
C ILE A 286 -9.08 -19.90 7.11
N LEU A 287 -10.27 -20.23 6.67
CA LEU A 287 -10.59 -21.43 5.90
C LEU A 287 -11.43 -21.06 4.69
N TYR A 288 -11.43 -21.90 3.67
CA TYR A 288 -12.31 -21.78 2.51
C TYR A 288 -13.52 -22.70 2.68
N LYS A 289 -14.72 -22.13 2.66
CA LYS A 289 -15.98 -22.85 2.72
C LYS A 289 -16.56 -23.00 1.31
N SER A 290 -16.67 -24.25 0.84
CA SER A 290 -17.30 -24.57 -0.44
C SER A 290 -18.82 -24.68 -0.28
N PRO A 291 -19.64 -24.06 -1.14
CA PRO A 291 -21.09 -24.14 -1.04
C PRO A 291 -21.65 -25.49 -1.47
N LYS A 292 -20.94 -26.25 -2.33
CA LYS A 292 -21.45 -27.52 -2.90
C LYS A 292 -21.78 -28.58 -1.84
N ASN A 293 -20.97 -28.65 -0.76
CA ASN A 293 -21.15 -29.68 0.29
C ASN A 293 -20.98 -29.10 1.70
N ASN A 294 -21.02 -27.79 1.89
CA ASN A 294 -20.62 -27.13 3.14
C ASN A 294 -19.22 -27.57 3.64
N THR A 295 -18.39 -28.10 2.75
CA THR A 295 -17.07 -28.60 3.10
C THR A 295 -16.13 -27.43 3.32
N VAL A 296 -15.35 -27.51 4.38
CA VAL A 296 -14.39 -26.48 4.77
C VAL A 296 -12.98 -27.00 4.54
N PHE A 297 -12.17 -26.22 3.84
CA PHE A 297 -10.80 -26.56 3.49
C PHE A 297 -9.81 -25.59 4.12
N ARG A 298 -8.65 -26.09 4.55
CA ARG A 298 -7.49 -25.24 4.80
C ARG A 298 -7.03 -24.61 3.48
N LEU A 299 -6.64 -23.34 3.51
CA LEU A 299 -6.23 -22.59 2.29
C LEU A 299 -5.07 -23.28 1.57
N ALA A 300 -4.14 -23.88 2.30
CA ALA A 300 -3.03 -24.64 1.70
C ALA A 300 -3.49 -25.82 0.80
N ASN A 301 -4.69 -26.37 1.03
CA ASN A 301 -5.26 -27.46 0.25
C ASN A 301 -6.14 -26.99 -0.92
N VAL A 302 -6.25 -25.69 -1.13
CA VAL A 302 -6.98 -25.09 -2.26
C VAL A 302 -6.00 -24.93 -3.45
N SER A 303 -6.47 -25.20 -4.67
CA SER A 303 -5.63 -25.04 -5.86
C SER A 303 -5.17 -23.59 -6.06
N ALA A 304 -3.97 -23.39 -6.59
CA ALA A 304 -3.39 -22.07 -6.83
C ALA A 304 -4.30 -21.17 -7.66
N GLY A 305 -4.86 -21.69 -8.75
CA GLY A 305 -5.80 -20.92 -9.59
C GLY A 305 -7.04 -20.48 -8.83
N LEU A 306 -7.62 -21.32 -7.97
CA LEU A 306 -8.77 -20.92 -7.17
C LEU A 306 -8.40 -19.87 -6.12
N LYS A 307 -7.18 -19.90 -5.57
CA LYS A 307 -6.68 -18.89 -4.63
C LYS A 307 -6.68 -17.48 -5.24
N THR A 308 -6.33 -17.36 -6.53
CA THR A 308 -6.37 -16.05 -7.25
C THR A 308 -7.79 -15.46 -7.23
N PHE A 309 -8.81 -16.27 -7.52
CA PHE A 309 -10.20 -15.82 -7.46
C PHE A 309 -10.67 -15.53 -6.02
N ILE A 310 -10.25 -16.33 -5.05
CA ILE A 310 -10.55 -16.09 -3.62
C ILE A 310 -10.00 -14.73 -3.18
N ILE A 311 -8.76 -14.39 -3.57
CA ILE A 311 -8.12 -13.11 -3.25
C ILE A 311 -8.96 -11.95 -3.79
N ILE A 312 -9.24 -11.95 -5.08
CA ILE A 312 -10.02 -10.87 -5.72
C ILE A 312 -11.43 -10.77 -5.10
N LYS A 313 -12.10 -11.90 -4.87
CA LYS A 313 -13.40 -11.94 -4.23
C LYS A 313 -13.38 -11.34 -2.83
N THR A 314 -12.39 -11.72 -2.02
CA THR A 314 -12.26 -11.23 -0.64
C THR A 314 -11.98 -9.74 -0.59
N LEU A 315 -11.06 -9.25 -1.43
CA LEU A 315 -10.73 -7.83 -1.52
C LEU A 315 -11.91 -6.98 -2.03
N LEU A 316 -12.75 -7.54 -2.89
CA LEU A 316 -13.97 -6.88 -3.36
C LEU A 316 -15.02 -6.81 -2.25
N LEU A 317 -15.27 -7.93 -1.54
CA LEU A 317 -16.29 -8.02 -0.50
C LEU A 317 -15.95 -7.21 0.75
N ASN A 318 -14.66 -7.16 1.13
CA ASN A 318 -14.23 -6.37 2.28
C ASN A 318 -13.98 -4.88 1.95
N GLY A 319 -14.33 -4.44 0.73
CA GLY A 319 -14.25 -3.04 0.30
C GLY A 319 -12.83 -2.52 0.07
N THR A 320 -11.83 -3.39 -0.01
CA THR A 320 -10.45 -2.98 -0.32
C THR A 320 -10.29 -2.64 -1.81
N LEU A 321 -10.99 -3.35 -2.71
CA LEU A 321 -11.13 -2.94 -4.10
C LEU A 321 -12.25 -1.89 -4.18
N GLU A 322 -11.85 -0.64 -4.28
CA GLU A 322 -12.73 0.53 -4.25
C GLU A 322 -12.67 1.37 -5.53
N GLU A 323 -13.55 2.35 -5.66
CA GLU A 323 -13.54 3.27 -6.80
C GLU A 323 -12.23 4.05 -6.88
N ASN A 324 -11.67 4.14 -8.09
CA ASN A 324 -10.38 4.77 -8.39
C ASN A 324 -9.18 4.13 -7.67
N GLY A 325 -9.33 2.94 -7.08
CA GLY A 325 -8.24 2.20 -6.46
C GLY A 325 -7.19 1.74 -7.47
N THR A 326 -5.99 1.39 -6.97
CA THR A 326 -4.90 0.90 -7.81
C THR A 326 -4.63 -0.58 -7.54
N LEU A 327 -4.64 -1.40 -8.60
CA LEU A 327 -4.38 -2.83 -8.54
C LEU A 327 -3.24 -3.22 -9.50
N ILE A 328 -2.24 -3.91 -8.98
CA ILE A 328 -1.10 -4.42 -9.73
C ILE A 328 -1.19 -5.94 -9.76
N LEU A 329 -1.17 -6.53 -10.94
CA LEU A 329 -1.23 -7.97 -11.17
C LEU A 329 0.01 -8.42 -11.94
N ASP A 330 0.81 -9.29 -11.34
CA ASP A 330 2.03 -9.79 -11.96
C ASP A 330 1.85 -11.26 -12.38
N GLU A 331 1.78 -11.48 -13.67
CA GLU A 331 1.58 -12.79 -14.31
C GLU A 331 0.37 -13.58 -13.71
N PRO A 332 -0.80 -12.96 -13.59
CA PRO A 332 -1.93 -13.55 -12.87
C PRO A 332 -2.47 -14.81 -13.56
N GLU A 333 -2.11 -15.04 -14.83
CA GLU A 333 -2.54 -16.19 -15.63
C GLU A 333 -1.78 -17.47 -15.35
N ILE A 334 -0.58 -17.43 -14.72
CA ILE A 334 0.33 -18.59 -14.63
C ILE A 334 -0.32 -19.82 -14.01
N HIS A 335 -1.13 -19.65 -12.98
CA HIS A 335 -1.75 -20.75 -12.26
C HIS A 335 -3.18 -21.05 -12.71
N LEU A 336 -3.65 -20.37 -13.78
CA LEU A 336 -5.03 -20.50 -14.25
C LEU A 336 -5.12 -21.48 -15.42
N HIS A 337 -6.15 -22.36 -15.38
CA HIS A 337 -6.56 -23.12 -16.54
C HIS A 337 -6.97 -22.16 -17.68
N PRO A 338 -6.74 -22.48 -18.97
CA PRO A 338 -7.06 -21.58 -20.09
C PRO A 338 -8.48 -20.97 -20.04
N GLU A 339 -9.49 -21.74 -19.69
CA GLU A 339 -10.86 -21.24 -19.52
C GLU A 339 -10.97 -20.20 -18.39
N TRP A 340 -10.21 -20.41 -17.31
CA TRP A 340 -10.20 -19.50 -16.17
C TRP A 340 -9.41 -18.22 -16.48
N GLN A 341 -8.40 -18.29 -17.37
CA GLN A 341 -7.71 -17.10 -17.85
C GLN A 341 -8.67 -16.14 -18.56
N ILE A 342 -9.58 -16.68 -19.39
CA ILE A 342 -10.61 -15.88 -20.08
C ILE A 342 -11.55 -15.23 -19.09
N ILE A 343 -12.04 -16.00 -18.11
CA ILE A 343 -12.93 -15.47 -17.06
C ILE A 343 -12.21 -14.39 -16.23
N PHE A 344 -10.93 -14.62 -15.91
CA PHE A 344 -10.15 -13.68 -15.13
C PHE A 344 -9.87 -12.39 -15.88
N ALA A 345 -9.58 -12.46 -17.19
CA ALA A 345 -9.46 -11.29 -18.07
C ALA A 345 -10.77 -10.47 -18.07
N GLU A 346 -11.95 -11.13 -18.14
CA GLU A 346 -13.26 -10.45 -18.08
C GLU A 346 -13.45 -9.76 -16.71
N ILE A 347 -13.07 -10.41 -15.60
CA ILE A 347 -13.15 -9.83 -14.26
C ILE A 347 -12.29 -8.57 -14.14
N ILE A 348 -11.06 -8.60 -14.64
CA ILE A 348 -10.15 -7.44 -14.60
C ILE A 348 -10.76 -6.25 -15.36
N VAL A 349 -11.26 -6.50 -16.56
CA VAL A 349 -11.88 -5.46 -17.39
C VAL A 349 -13.14 -4.90 -16.70
N LEU A 350 -13.93 -5.76 -16.06
CA LEU A 350 -15.10 -5.33 -15.27
C LEU A 350 -14.70 -4.50 -14.05
N LEU A 351 -13.64 -4.86 -13.33
CA LEU A 351 -13.14 -4.06 -12.21
C LEU A 351 -12.77 -2.64 -12.68
N GLN A 352 -12.09 -2.52 -13.81
CA GLN A 352 -11.81 -1.20 -14.38
C GLN A 352 -13.08 -0.46 -14.74
N LYS A 353 -14.02 -1.11 -15.46
CA LYS A 353 -15.27 -0.48 -15.92
C LYS A 353 -16.16 -0.02 -14.80
N GLU A 354 -16.42 -0.90 -13.81
CA GLU A 354 -17.41 -0.67 -12.76
C GLU A 354 -16.88 0.25 -11.65
N PHE A 355 -15.58 0.15 -11.32
CA PHE A 355 -14.97 0.89 -10.22
C PHE A 355 -13.96 1.96 -10.70
N ASN A 356 -13.82 2.16 -12.03
CA ASN A 356 -12.84 3.10 -12.60
C ASN A 356 -11.41 2.91 -12.04
N MET A 357 -11.05 1.66 -11.74
CA MET A 357 -9.76 1.33 -11.14
C MET A 357 -8.59 1.58 -12.10
N HIS A 358 -7.44 1.90 -11.53
CA HIS A 358 -6.16 1.91 -12.24
C HIS A 358 -5.50 0.54 -12.10
N ILE A 359 -5.46 -0.24 -13.18
CA ILE A 359 -4.97 -1.63 -13.13
C ILE A 359 -3.72 -1.75 -13.99
N LEU A 360 -2.61 -2.20 -13.38
CA LEU A 360 -1.39 -2.56 -14.08
C LEU A 360 -1.24 -4.08 -14.13
N ILE A 361 -1.10 -4.62 -15.32
CA ILE A 361 -0.92 -6.07 -15.55
C ILE A 361 0.42 -6.31 -16.21
N ASN A 362 1.23 -7.20 -15.62
CA ASN A 362 2.35 -7.81 -16.33
C ASN A 362 1.94 -9.18 -16.83
N THR A 363 2.26 -9.49 -18.07
CA THR A 363 2.00 -10.80 -18.63
C THR A 363 3.05 -11.19 -19.69
N HIS A 364 3.31 -12.46 -19.81
CA HIS A 364 4.07 -13.02 -20.93
C HIS A 364 3.19 -13.87 -21.85
N SER A 365 1.89 -13.99 -21.58
CA SER A 365 0.93 -14.79 -22.32
C SER A 365 0.20 -13.96 -23.39
N PRO A 366 0.46 -14.19 -24.67
CA PRO A 366 -0.28 -13.54 -25.75
C PRO A 366 -1.77 -13.87 -25.71
N TYR A 367 -2.14 -15.08 -25.31
CA TYR A 367 -3.55 -15.49 -25.18
C TYR A 367 -4.28 -14.70 -24.12
N PHE A 368 -3.59 -14.37 -23.01
CA PHE A 368 -4.18 -13.55 -21.96
C PHE A 368 -4.35 -12.11 -22.42
N VAL A 369 -3.37 -11.57 -23.18
CA VAL A 369 -3.51 -10.24 -23.81
C VAL A 369 -4.69 -10.21 -24.77
N GLU A 370 -4.84 -11.22 -25.64
CA GLU A 370 -5.96 -11.33 -26.58
C GLU A 370 -7.31 -11.36 -25.85
N ALA A 371 -7.41 -12.15 -24.76
CA ALA A 371 -8.61 -12.20 -23.94
C ALA A 371 -8.95 -10.82 -23.36
N ILE A 372 -7.95 -10.07 -22.87
CA ILE A 372 -8.14 -8.70 -22.37
C ILE A 372 -8.64 -7.78 -23.50
N GLU A 373 -8.03 -7.82 -24.69
CA GLU A 373 -8.46 -7.00 -25.84
C GLU A 373 -9.92 -7.24 -26.22
N VAL A 374 -10.34 -8.50 -26.28
CA VAL A 374 -11.74 -8.89 -26.58
C VAL A 374 -12.69 -8.27 -25.56
N PHE A 375 -12.38 -8.33 -24.27
CA PHE A 375 -13.26 -7.76 -23.24
C PHE A 375 -13.18 -6.24 -23.17
N VAL A 376 -12.03 -5.64 -23.44
CA VAL A 376 -11.88 -4.19 -23.57
C VAL A 376 -12.81 -3.64 -24.66
N GLU A 377 -12.88 -4.32 -25.81
CA GLU A 377 -13.80 -3.97 -26.89
C GLU A 377 -15.25 -4.21 -26.49
N LYS A 378 -15.58 -5.39 -25.95
CA LYS A 378 -16.92 -5.78 -25.49
C LYS A 378 -17.51 -4.78 -24.49
N TYR A 379 -16.69 -4.28 -23.56
CA TYR A 379 -17.15 -3.37 -22.51
C TYR A 379 -16.90 -1.90 -22.81
N GLY A 380 -16.30 -1.57 -23.96
CA GLY A 380 -16.14 -0.20 -24.46
C GLY A 380 -15.18 0.65 -23.64
N ILE A 381 -14.10 0.07 -23.11
CA ILE A 381 -13.09 0.80 -22.32
C ILE A 381 -11.76 1.01 -23.07
N LYS A 382 -11.80 1.00 -24.41
CA LYS A 382 -10.61 1.12 -25.23
C LYS A 382 -9.81 2.41 -24.98
N ASP A 383 -10.51 3.51 -24.79
CA ASP A 383 -9.90 4.81 -24.51
C ASP A 383 -9.21 4.90 -23.12
N LYS A 384 -9.51 3.96 -22.24
CA LYS A 384 -8.89 3.80 -20.90
C LYS A 384 -7.96 2.59 -20.82
N THR A 385 -7.47 2.11 -21.97
CA THR A 385 -6.61 0.93 -22.00
C THR A 385 -5.33 1.23 -22.76
N ASN A 386 -4.19 0.90 -22.16
CA ASN A 386 -2.88 1.06 -22.74
C ASN A 386 -2.13 -0.29 -22.80
N PHE A 387 -1.45 -0.55 -23.92
CA PHE A 387 -0.61 -1.72 -24.08
C PHE A 387 0.84 -1.31 -24.33
N TYR A 388 1.74 -1.94 -23.61
CA TYR A 388 3.19 -1.75 -23.76
C TYR A 388 3.86 -3.08 -24.04
N LEU A 389 4.84 -3.06 -24.95
CA LEU A 389 5.72 -4.18 -25.22
C LEU A 389 7.07 -3.93 -24.55
N SER A 390 7.48 -4.86 -23.68
CA SER A 390 8.79 -4.84 -23.03
C SER A 390 9.77 -5.74 -23.78
N GLU A 391 10.92 -5.19 -24.16
CA GLU A 391 11.99 -5.87 -24.89
C GLU A 391 13.34 -5.62 -24.22
N LEU A 392 14.27 -6.55 -24.41
CA LEU A 392 15.68 -6.34 -24.05
C LEU A 392 16.44 -5.84 -25.29
N ASN A 393 17.10 -4.72 -25.14
CA ASN A 393 18.03 -4.17 -26.13
C ASN A 393 19.40 -3.97 -25.46
N ASN A 394 20.41 -4.71 -25.89
CA ASN A 394 21.77 -4.69 -25.30
C ASN A 394 21.79 -4.85 -23.76
N ASN A 395 21.02 -5.80 -23.21
CA ASN A 395 20.82 -6.04 -21.78
C ASN A 395 20.12 -4.91 -21.00
N GLU A 396 19.56 -3.93 -21.68
CA GLU A 396 18.73 -2.87 -21.09
C GLU A 396 17.26 -3.09 -21.47
N SER A 397 16.37 -2.87 -20.53
CA SER A 397 14.93 -2.99 -20.77
C SER A 397 14.38 -1.72 -21.39
N VAL A 398 13.59 -1.89 -22.44
CA VAL A 398 12.87 -0.82 -23.13
C VAL A 398 11.39 -1.15 -23.17
N PHE A 399 10.56 -0.15 -22.89
CA PHE A 399 9.10 -0.26 -22.92
C PHE A 399 8.54 0.62 -24.05
N LYS A 400 7.82 0.00 -24.99
CA LYS A 400 7.23 0.70 -26.13
C LYS A 400 5.73 0.70 -26.02
N ASN A 401 5.09 1.85 -26.12
CA ASN A 401 3.65 1.91 -26.24
C ASN A 401 3.21 1.33 -27.59
N VAL A 402 2.41 0.27 -27.54
CA VAL A 402 1.90 -0.46 -28.72
C VAL A 402 0.36 -0.50 -28.73
N THR A 403 -0.29 0.41 -28.03
CA THR A 403 -1.76 0.48 -27.93
C THR A 403 -2.46 0.52 -29.29
N LYS A 404 -1.84 1.14 -30.29
CA LYS A 404 -2.38 1.20 -31.66
C LYS A 404 -1.89 0.06 -32.58
N GLU A 405 -1.00 -0.79 -32.09
CA GLU A 405 -0.28 -1.79 -32.88
C GLU A 405 -0.04 -3.05 -32.02
N THR A 406 -1.11 -3.53 -31.35
CA THR A 406 -1.03 -4.66 -30.41
C THR A 406 -0.57 -5.95 -31.08
N GLU A 407 -0.68 -6.05 -32.42
CA GLU A 407 -0.13 -7.16 -33.19
C GLU A 407 1.39 -7.37 -33.00
N LYS A 408 2.11 -6.31 -32.52
CA LYS A 408 3.54 -6.44 -32.22
C LYS A 408 3.80 -7.34 -31.00
N ILE A 409 2.82 -7.50 -30.09
CA ILE A 409 2.91 -8.40 -28.94
C ILE A 409 2.91 -9.87 -29.39
N TYR A 410 2.20 -10.18 -30.47
CA TYR A 410 2.01 -11.55 -30.96
C TYR A 410 3.15 -12.04 -31.88
N LYS A 411 3.88 -11.14 -32.54
CA LYS A 411 4.96 -11.48 -33.48
C LYS A 411 6.03 -12.41 -32.90
N PRO A 412 6.55 -12.22 -31.67
CA PRO A 412 7.57 -13.12 -31.12
C PRO A 412 7.13 -14.57 -30.95
N VAL A 413 5.82 -14.81 -30.75
CA VAL A 413 5.24 -16.15 -30.56
C VAL A 413 5.12 -16.88 -31.87
N SER A 414 4.74 -16.18 -32.95
CA SER A 414 4.65 -16.76 -34.30
C SER A 414 6.00 -17.30 -34.80
N TYR A 415 7.10 -16.58 -34.53
CA TYR A 415 8.45 -17.05 -34.92
C TYR A 415 8.92 -18.25 -34.10
N THR A 416 8.51 -18.42 -32.85
CA THR A 416 8.89 -19.59 -32.04
C THR A 416 8.17 -20.87 -32.52
N HIS A 417 6.92 -20.76 -32.93
CA HIS A 417 6.16 -21.87 -33.49
C HIS A 417 6.67 -22.30 -34.87
N LEU A 418 7.05 -21.37 -35.75
CA LEU A 418 7.63 -21.66 -37.04
C LEU A 418 9.00 -22.36 -36.91
N ARG A 419 9.90 -21.91 -36.03
CA ARG A 419 11.18 -22.59 -35.79
C ARG A 419 11.04 -23.98 -35.17
N ALA A 420 10.03 -24.22 -34.34
CA ALA A 420 9.79 -25.56 -33.78
C ALA A 420 9.29 -26.56 -34.83
N HIS A 421 8.70 -26.10 -35.93
CA HIS A 421 8.34 -26.94 -37.08
C HIS A 421 9.51 -27.17 -38.03
N GLU A 422 10.43 -26.22 -38.21
CA GLU A 422 11.61 -26.37 -39.10
C GLU A 422 12.68 -27.30 -38.52
N THR A 423 12.74 -27.50 -37.19
CA THR A 423 13.72 -28.42 -36.55
C THR A 423 13.26 -29.88 -36.46
N ARG A 424 12.12 -30.24 -37.07
CA ARG A 424 11.60 -31.62 -37.10
C ARG A 424 11.70 -32.30 -38.49
N HIS A 425 12.59 -31.80 -39.37
CA HIS A 425 12.95 -32.47 -40.63
C HIS A 425 14.43 -32.84 -40.64
#